data_73fb2b5ed8fff10dbcd77754dac5bdd5
#
_entry.id   73fb2b5ed8fff10dbcd77754dac5bdd5
#
_cell.length_a   1.000
_cell.length_b   1.000
_cell.length_c   1.000
_cell.angle_alpha   90.00
_cell.angle_beta   90.00
_cell.angle_gamma   90.00
#
_symmetry.space_group_name_H-M   'P 1'
#
loop_
_entity.id
_entity.type
_entity.pdbx_description
1 polymer ?
#
loop_
_entity_poly.entity_id
_entity_poly.type
_entity_poly.pdbx_seq_one_letter_code
_entity_poly.pdbx_strand_id
1 'polypeptide(L)'
;MPKGTVNTELVKQAYSKIPYDPDMLREFQACCDPNTGPMHFMKNFVKIQHPTKGGIKFEPFDYQEDLIANYNAHRYSINMLGRQMGKTTVAAGYLLWFAMFKPDSTILVAAHKAAGAQEIIQRIRCLLYTSDAADE
;
A
#
# COMPACT_ATOMS: atom_id res chain seq x y z
N MET A 1 17.97 -22.34 19.70
CA MET A 1 16.85 -22.40 18.77
C MET A 1 16.82 -21.09 18.00
N PRO A 2 16.93 -21.10 16.70
CA PRO A 2 16.81 -19.87 15.94
C PRO A 2 15.36 -19.38 16.07
N LYS A 3 15.21 -18.14 16.53
CA LYS A 3 13.90 -17.45 16.52
C LYS A 3 13.47 -17.36 15.07
N GLY A 4 12.38 -18.03 14.71
CA GLY A 4 11.80 -17.94 13.39
C GLY A 4 11.50 -16.48 13.10
N THR A 5 12.15 -15.96 12.08
CA THR A 5 11.78 -14.69 11.48
C THR A 5 10.34 -14.83 10.98
N VAL A 6 9.43 -14.12 11.63
CA VAL A 6 8.05 -14.02 11.16
C VAL A 6 8.14 -13.36 9.78
N ASN A 7 7.87 -14.15 8.76
CA ASN A 7 7.87 -13.68 7.38
C ASN A 7 6.66 -12.76 7.22
N THR A 8 6.90 -11.46 7.17
CA THR A 8 5.84 -10.43 7.08
C THR A 8 5.46 -10.12 5.64
N GLU A 9 5.89 -10.93 4.69
CA GLU A 9 5.59 -10.75 3.27
C GLU A 9 4.20 -11.30 2.92
N LEU A 10 3.30 -10.41 2.52
CA LEU A 10 1.99 -10.78 2.00
C LEU A 10 2.04 -11.35 0.58
N VAL A 11 3.10 -11.05 -0.15
CA VAL A 11 3.26 -11.42 -1.56
C VAL A 11 4.33 -12.50 -1.68
N LYS A 12 3.97 -13.65 -2.21
CA LYS A 12 4.91 -14.70 -2.54
C LYS A 12 5.54 -14.45 -3.91
N GLN A 13 6.76 -14.93 -4.08
CA GLN A 13 7.37 -15.01 -5.40
C GLN A 13 6.51 -15.83 -6.36
N ALA A 14 6.48 -15.44 -7.63
CA ALA A 14 5.74 -16.15 -8.66
C ALA A 14 6.14 -17.64 -8.68
N TYR A 15 5.15 -18.51 -8.81
CA TYR A 15 5.32 -19.97 -8.83
C TYR A 15 5.81 -20.63 -7.52
N SER A 16 5.84 -19.89 -6.41
CA SER A 16 6.17 -20.46 -5.10
C SER A 16 5.09 -21.43 -4.63
N LYS A 17 5.48 -22.66 -4.28
CA LYS A 17 4.57 -23.70 -3.75
C LYS A 17 4.54 -23.73 -2.22
N ILE A 18 5.17 -22.78 -1.55
CA ILE A 18 5.21 -22.72 -0.09
C ILE A 18 3.81 -22.33 0.42
N PRO A 19 3.21 -23.10 1.33
CA PRO A 19 1.92 -22.73 1.92
C PRO A 19 2.06 -21.44 2.74
N TYR A 20 0.97 -20.67 2.83
CA TYR A 20 0.93 -19.53 3.72
C TYR A 20 0.89 -19.98 5.17
N ASP A 21 1.65 -19.27 6.02
CA ASP A 21 1.54 -19.42 7.46
C ASP A 21 0.15 -18.96 7.95
N PRO A 22 -0.44 -19.59 8.97
CA PRO A 22 -1.71 -19.15 9.57
C PRO A 22 -1.74 -17.69 9.97
N ASP A 23 -0.63 -17.14 10.45
CA ASP A 23 -0.53 -15.72 10.83
C ASP A 23 -0.59 -14.80 9.60
N MET A 24 0.05 -15.18 8.49
CA MET A 24 -0.05 -14.46 7.21
C MET A 24 -1.48 -14.50 6.67
N LEU A 25 -2.19 -15.61 6.82
CA LEU A 25 -3.60 -15.70 6.40
C LEU A 25 -4.50 -14.76 7.21
N ARG A 26 -4.26 -14.62 8.50
CA ARG A 26 -4.98 -13.64 9.34
C ARG A 26 -4.74 -12.21 8.91
N GLU A 27 -3.48 -11.86 8.65
CA GLU A 27 -3.11 -10.53 8.14
C GLU A 27 -3.73 -10.27 6.76
N PHE A 28 -3.73 -11.26 5.89
CA PHE A 28 -4.38 -11.16 4.59
C PHE A 28 -5.89 -10.93 4.73
N GLN A 29 -6.56 -11.67 5.63
CA GLN A 29 -7.98 -11.48 5.91
C GLN A 29 -8.28 -10.10 6.49
N ALA A 30 -7.42 -9.59 7.38
CA ALA A 30 -7.54 -8.24 7.92
C ALA A 30 -7.42 -7.17 6.83
N CYS A 31 -6.52 -7.36 5.86
CA CYS A 31 -6.40 -6.49 4.70
C CYS A 31 -7.60 -6.58 3.73
N CYS A 32 -8.30 -7.70 3.69
CA CYS A 32 -9.48 -7.88 2.84
C CYS A 32 -10.73 -7.18 3.37
N ASP A 33 -10.75 -6.76 4.63
CA ASP A 33 -11.89 -6.04 5.21
C ASP A 33 -12.17 -4.75 4.43
N PRO A 34 -13.39 -4.53 3.94
CA PRO A 34 -13.70 -3.37 3.11
C PRO A 34 -13.63 -2.04 3.89
N ASN A 35 -13.77 -2.06 5.20
CA ASN A 35 -13.79 -0.85 6.03
C ASN A 35 -12.41 -0.54 6.65
N THR A 36 -11.77 -1.54 7.23
CA THR A 36 -10.51 -1.38 7.97
C THR A 36 -9.28 -1.82 7.20
N GLY A 37 -9.46 -2.60 6.14
CA GLY A 37 -8.39 -3.17 5.33
C GLY A 37 -7.42 -2.16 4.75
N PRO A 38 -7.86 -1.04 4.13
CA PRO A 38 -6.95 -0.06 3.56
C PRO A 38 -5.99 0.52 4.59
N MET A 39 -6.52 0.89 5.76
CA MET A 39 -5.72 1.48 6.83
C MET A 39 -4.77 0.45 7.45
N HIS A 40 -5.25 -0.76 7.68
CA HIS A 40 -4.43 -1.87 8.19
C HIS A 40 -3.26 -2.18 7.25
N PHE A 41 -3.55 -2.29 5.95
CA PHE A 41 -2.53 -2.50 4.92
C PHE A 41 -1.49 -1.38 4.91
N MET A 42 -1.94 -0.13 4.90
CA MET A 42 -1.03 1.00 4.82
C MET A 42 -0.13 1.14 6.04
N LYS A 43 -0.65 0.92 7.24
CA LYS A 43 0.15 1.02 8.48
C LYS A 43 1.16 -0.12 8.65
N ASN A 44 0.84 -1.31 8.17
CA ASN A 44 1.64 -2.51 8.45
C ASN A 44 2.54 -2.93 7.30
N PHE A 45 2.14 -2.72 6.05
CA PHE A 45 2.82 -3.26 4.88
C PHE A 45 3.43 -2.21 3.96
N VAL A 46 2.98 -0.96 4.01
CA VAL A 46 3.55 0.11 3.20
C VAL A 46 4.80 0.67 3.87
N LYS A 47 5.90 0.68 3.14
CA LYS A 47 7.16 1.33 3.52
C LYS A 47 7.40 2.54 2.64
N ILE A 48 7.84 3.62 3.22
CA ILE A 48 8.20 4.84 2.51
C ILE A 48 9.70 5.11 2.63
N GLN A 49 10.26 5.71 1.59
CA GLN A 49 11.66 6.10 1.59
C GLN A 49 11.84 7.40 2.39
N HIS A 50 12.59 7.31 3.48
CA HIS A 50 12.98 8.49 4.25
C HIS A 50 14.38 8.96 3.82
N PRO A 51 14.63 10.28 3.67
CA PRO A 51 15.91 10.78 3.17
C PRO A 51 17.14 10.34 3.96
N THR A 52 16.99 10.12 5.26
CA THR A 52 18.12 9.79 6.17
C THR A 52 18.01 8.41 6.81
N LYS A 53 16.81 7.84 6.91
CA LYS A 53 16.55 6.57 7.62
C LYS A 53 16.33 5.37 6.71
N GLY A 54 16.35 5.58 5.38
CA GLY A 54 16.01 4.51 4.42
C GLY A 54 14.52 4.16 4.41
N GLY A 55 14.20 2.90 4.22
CA GLY A 55 12.81 2.42 4.22
C GLY A 55 12.23 2.36 5.62
N ILE A 56 11.21 3.16 5.90
CA ILE A 56 10.48 3.15 7.18
C ILE A 56 9.01 2.80 6.95
N LYS A 57 8.36 2.24 7.96
CA LYS A 57 6.92 2.00 7.92
C LYS A 57 6.18 3.32 7.74
N PHE A 58 5.10 3.27 6.97
CA PHE A 58 4.23 4.41 6.79
C PHE A 58 3.41 4.65 8.05
N GLU A 59 3.58 5.81 8.66
CA GLU A 59 2.79 6.28 9.79
C GLU A 59 1.97 7.49 9.29
N PRO A 60 0.66 7.30 9.00
CA PRO A 60 -0.17 8.38 8.49
C PRO A 60 -0.42 9.44 9.56
N PHE A 61 -0.45 10.69 9.12
CA PHE A 61 -1.00 11.79 9.92
C PHE A 61 -2.53 11.74 9.94
N ASP A 62 -3.17 12.39 10.90
CA ASP A 62 -4.62 12.38 11.06
C ASP A 62 -5.37 12.75 9.79
N TYR A 63 -4.93 13.79 9.07
CA TYR A 63 -5.53 14.19 7.79
C TYR A 63 -5.33 13.15 6.68
N GLN A 64 -4.29 12.34 6.74
CA GLN A 64 -4.06 11.24 5.79
C GLN A 64 -4.97 10.05 6.11
N GLU A 65 -5.23 9.80 7.38
CA GLU A 65 -6.22 8.80 7.80
C GLU A 65 -7.62 9.19 7.30
N ASP A 66 -8.00 10.46 7.48
CA ASP A 66 -9.26 10.99 6.97
C ASP A 66 -9.36 10.88 5.45
N LEU A 67 -8.25 11.11 4.74
CA LEU A 67 -8.19 10.98 3.29
C LEU A 67 -8.44 9.53 2.84
N ILE A 68 -7.82 8.55 3.49
CA ILE A 68 -8.02 7.13 3.22
C ILE A 68 -9.47 6.72 3.52
N ALA A 69 -10.00 7.16 4.64
CA ALA A 69 -11.39 6.92 5.01
C ALA A 69 -12.36 7.50 3.99
N ASN A 70 -12.08 8.71 3.49
CA ASN A 70 -12.88 9.37 2.47
C ASN A 70 -12.84 8.61 1.13
N TYR A 71 -11.67 8.14 0.69
CA TYR A 71 -11.57 7.30 -0.51
C TYR A 71 -12.40 6.01 -0.39
N ASN A 72 -12.41 5.43 0.79
CA ASN A 72 -13.09 4.16 1.02
C ASN A 72 -14.61 4.31 1.20
N ALA A 73 -15.08 5.42 1.78
CA ALA A 73 -16.48 5.65 2.08
C ALA A 73 -17.30 6.19 0.90
N HIS A 74 -16.66 6.88 -0.04
CA HIS A 74 -17.36 7.60 -1.11
C HIS A 74 -16.95 7.10 -2.50
N ARG A 75 -17.94 6.98 -3.37
CA ARG A 75 -17.72 6.64 -4.79
C ARG A 75 -16.93 7.73 -5.54
N TYR A 76 -17.19 8.99 -5.20
CA TYR A 76 -16.52 10.15 -5.78
C TYR A 76 -16.00 11.04 -4.66
N SER A 77 -14.77 11.49 -4.77
CA SER A 77 -14.18 12.44 -3.82
C SER A 77 -13.29 13.44 -4.53
N ILE A 78 -13.33 14.67 -4.07
CA ILE A 78 -12.41 15.73 -4.49
C ILE A 78 -11.63 16.16 -3.25
N ASN A 79 -10.32 16.01 -3.28
CA ASN A 79 -9.48 16.29 -2.14
C ASN A 79 -8.49 17.40 -2.48
N MET A 80 -8.62 18.53 -1.79
CA MET A 80 -7.75 19.69 -1.94
C MET A 80 -6.71 19.70 -0.82
N LEU A 81 -5.48 19.43 -1.16
CA LEU A 81 -4.35 19.36 -0.24
C LEU A 81 -3.21 20.23 -0.74
N GLY A 82 -2.48 20.84 0.19
CA GLY A 82 -1.29 21.60 -0.11
C GLY A 82 -0.18 20.77 -0.75
N ARG A 83 0.88 21.42 -1.21
CA ARG A 83 2.06 20.72 -1.69
C ARG A 83 2.79 20.02 -0.53
N GLN A 84 3.48 18.93 -0.82
CA GLN A 84 4.30 18.16 0.14
C GLN A 84 3.54 17.59 1.34
N MET A 85 2.23 17.39 1.22
CA MET A 85 1.41 16.75 2.25
C MET A 85 1.29 15.22 2.09
N GLY A 86 2.12 14.62 1.25
CA GLY A 86 2.13 13.16 1.06
C GLY A 86 0.91 12.59 0.33
N LYS A 87 0.11 13.42 -0.33
CA LYS A 87 -1.10 13.00 -1.03
C LYS A 87 -0.86 11.91 -2.09
N THR A 88 0.24 12.04 -2.83
CA THR A 88 0.60 11.06 -3.86
C THR A 88 0.99 9.71 -3.25
N THR A 89 1.69 9.73 -2.13
CA THR A 89 2.06 8.51 -1.38
C THR A 89 0.83 7.80 -0.82
N VAL A 90 -0.09 8.56 -0.22
CA VAL A 90 -1.37 8.03 0.30
C VAL A 90 -2.21 7.44 -0.83
N ALA A 91 -2.36 8.17 -1.94
CA ALA A 91 -3.10 7.69 -3.10
C ALA A 91 -2.47 6.42 -3.69
N ALA A 92 -1.15 6.39 -3.86
CA ALA A 92 -0.44 5.22 -4.37
C ALA A 92 -0.60 4.00 -3.45
N GLY A 93 -0.50 4.18 -2.14
CA GLY A 93 -0.72 3.11 -1.17
C GLY A 93 -2.15 2.57 -1.18
N TYR A 94 -3.14 3.45 -1.23
CA TYR A 94 -4.54 3.05 -1.33
C TYR A 94 -4.85 2.32 -2.65
N LEU A 95 -4.32 2.81 -3.77
CA LEU A 95 -4.49 2.16 -5.08
C LEU A 95 -3.80 0.79 -5.14
N LEU A 96 -2.65 0.65 -4.49
CA LEU A 96 -1.98 -0.64 -4.37
C LEU A 96 -2.83 -1.63 -3.57
N TRP A 97 -3.37 -1.21 -2.43
CA TRP A 97 -4.31 -2.02 -1.66
C TRP A 97 -5.52 -2.43 -2.51
N PHE A 98 -6.10 -1.48 -3.22
CA PHE A 98 -7.27 -1.73 -4.07
C PHE A 98 -6.95 -2.77 -5.16
N ALA A 99 -5.81 -2.64 -5.82
CA ALA A 99 -5.37 -3.57 -6.86
C ALA A 99 -5.12 -4.99 -6.32
N MET A 100 -4.61 -5.11 -5.10
CA MET A 100 -4.25 -6.40 -4.50
C MET A 100 -5.45 -7.15 -3.91
N PHE A 101 -6.40 -6.42 -3.31
CA PHE A 101 -7.47 -7.03 -2.49
C PHE A 101 -8.88 -6.88 -3.10
N LYS A 102 -9.03 -6.16 -4.20
CA LYS A 102 -10.29 -6.06 -4.93
C LYS A 102 -10.17 -6.81 -6.26
N PRO A 103 -10.80 -7.98 -6.40
CA PRO A 103 -10.75 -8.74 -7.65
C PRO A 103 -11.46 -7.98 -8.78
N ASP A 104 -11.06 -8.28 -10.00
CA ASP A 104 -11.69 -7.78 -11.24
C ASP A 104 -11.81 -6.25 -11.32
N SER A 105 -10.82 -5.55 -10.76
CA SER A 105 -10.81 -4.09 -10.75
C SER A 105 -9.83 -3.52 -11.77
N THR A 106 -10.24 -2.42 -12.39
CA THR A 106 -9.40 -1.63 -13.30
C THR A 106 -9.15 -0.26 -12.70
N ILE A 107 -7.89 0.15 -12.64
CA ILE A 107 -7.48 1.44 -12.11
C ILE A 107 -6.96 2.30 -13.24
N LEU A 108 -7.58 3.46 -13.45
CA LEU A 108 -7.13 4.47 -14.40
C LEU A 108 -6.52 5.65 -13.66
N VAL A 109 -5.29 5.98 -14.01
CA VAL A 109 -4.59 7.16 -13.50
C VAL A 109 -4.46 8.17 -14.62
N ALA A 110 -5.02 9.37 -14.43
CA ALA A 110 -4.95 10.45 -15.38
C ALA A 110 -4.28 11.70 -14.75
N ALA A 111 -3.49 12.39 -15.54
CA ALA A 111 -2.86 13.65 -15.17
C ALA A 111 -2.84 14.58 -16.38
N HIS A 112 -2.50 15.86 -16.19
CA HIS A 112 -2.40 16.82 -17.28
C HIS A 112 -1.31 16.47 -18.32
N LYS A 113 -0.32 15.68 -17.94
CA LYS A 113 0.72 15.11 -18.81
C LYS A 113 0.91 13.63 -18.52
N ALA A 114 1.23 12.86 -19.54
CA ALA A 114 1.49 11.43 -19.43
C ALA A 114 2.59 11.11 -18.40
N ALA A 115 3.63 11.92 -18.32
CA ALA A 115 4.71 11.76 -17.34
C ALA A 115 4.20 11.80 -15.89
N GLY A 116 3.22 12.63 -15.56
CA GLY A 116 2.63 12.70 -14.22
C GLY A 116 1.85 11.43 -13.86
N ALA A 117 1.11 10.87 -14.79
CA ALA A 117 0.42 9.59 -14.58
C ALA A 117 1.43 8.43 -14.43
N GLN A 118 2.47 8.42 -15.25
CA GLN A 118 3.54 7.41 -15.16
C GLN A 118 4.28 7.47 -13.82
N GLU A 119 4.51 8.67 -13.27
CA GLU A 119 5.13 8.82 -11.94
C GLU A 119 4.31 8.16 -10.83
N ILE A 120 2.99 8.29 -10.86
CA ILE A 120 2.10 7.65 -9.89
C ILE A 120 2.18 6.12 -10.02
N ILE A 121 2.14 5.59 -11.22
CA ILE A 121 2.29 4.15 -11.48
C ILE A 121 3.65 3.65 -10.99
N GLN A 122 4.72 4.41 -11.23
CA GLN A 122 6.05 4.06 -10.76
C GLN A 122 6.12 4.03 -9.22
N ARG A 123 5.46 4.96 -8.53
CA ARG A 123 5.36 4.93 -7.07
C ARG A 123 4.63 3.69 -6.55
N ILE A 124 3.53 3.31 -7.20
CA ILE A 124 2.80 2.09 -6.85
C ILE A 124 3.71 0.87 -6.99
N ARG A 125 4.48 0.78 -8.08
CA ARG A 125 5.48 -0.30 -8.27
C ARG A 125 6.55 -0.27 -7.19
N CYS A 126 7.10 0.88 -6.86
CA CYS A 126 8.09 1.00 -5.79
C CYS A 126 7.54 0.54 -4.43
N LEU A 127 6.29 0.88 -4.10
CA LEU A 127 5.65 0.43 -2.88
C LEU A 127 5.46 -1.10 -2.86
N LEU A 128 5.10 -1.70 -3.98
CA LEU A 128 4.99 -3.15 -4.12
C LEU A 128 6.34 -3.84 -3.92
N TYR A 129 7.40 -3.36 -4.60
CA TYR A 129 8.74 -3.97 -4.52
C TYR A 129 9.46 -3.70 -3.21
N THR A 130 9.21 -2.58 -2.53
CA THR A 130 9.81 -2.33 -1.21
C THR A 130 9.19 -3.19 -0.10
N SER A 131 8.02 -3.74 -0.31
CA SER A 131 7.50 -4.80 0.56
C SER A 131 8.20 -6.14 0.32
N ASP A 132 8.73 -6.36 -0.90
CA ASP A 132 9.42 -7.61 -1.28
C ASP A 132 10.95 -7.52 -1.17
N ALA A 133 11.53 -6.33 -1.26
CA ALA A 133 12.98 -6.12 -1.42
C ALA A 133 13.73 -5.87 -0.10
N ALA A 134 13.19 -6.30 1.03
CA ALA A 134 13.89 -6.14 2.32
C ALA A 134 14.95 -7.23 2.58
N ASP A 135 15.26 -8.11 1.60
CA ASP A 135 16.17 -9.25 1.75
C ASP A 135 17.28 -9.31 0.66
N GLU A 136 17.79 -8.16 0.22
CA GLU A 136 19.11 -8.16 -0.44
C GLU A 136 20.10 -7.26 0.29
#